data_3af3e804a4e13a02c1082147480f5798
#
_entry.id   3af3e804a4e13a02c1082147480f5798
#
_cell.length_a   1.000
_cell.length_b   1.000
_cell.length_c   1.000
_cell.angle_alpha   90.00
_cell.angle_beta   90.00
_cell.angle_gamma   90.00
#
_symmetry.space_group_name_H-M   'P 1'
#
loop_
_entity.id
_entity.type
_entity.pdbx_description
1 polymer ?
#
loop_
_entity_poly.entity_id
_entity_poly.type
_entity_poly.pdbx_seq_one_letter_code
_entity_poly.pdbx_strand_id
1 'polypeptide(L)'
;MLFKNKIEYTKGMFVEIYGTEIKKVRLVLRIITGIAVVAAIAFMIYGAAARGFIMPGDFFNLGISILMALLCTFLPNLMARSQMKKCKKRGLLGERTLRFTEQVLTMTYEKEGRSTDIPLEELTKVTEFDNFIRITIGGRSTFLDKKRFEIGDAAAFVTWACLLYTS
;
A
#
# COMPACT_ATOMS: atom_id res chain seq x y z
N MET A 1 1.59 30.36 2.25
CA MET A 1 1.41 29.01 1.67
C MET A 1 2.80 28.47 1.38
N LEU A 2 3.19 27.36 2.04
CA LEU A 2 4.53 26.79 1.95
C LEU A 2 4.61 25.72 0.84
N PHE A 3 3.61 24.85 0.78
CA PHE A 3 3.56 23.78 -0.21
C PHE A 3 2.15 23.64 -0.78
N LYS A 4 2.07 23.25 -2.05
CA LYS A 4 0.82 22.91 -2.74
C LYS A 4 1.03 21.66 -3.57
N ASN A 5 0.21 20.64 -3.33
CA ASN A 5 0.28 19.36 -4.03
C ASN A 5 -1.08 18.95 -4.57
N LYS A 6 -1.09 18.35 -5.75
CA LYS A 6 -2.29 17.71 -6.31
C LYS A 6 -2.13 16.22 -6.32
N ILE A 7 -3.15 15.50 -5.90
CA ILE A 7 -3.16 14.04 -5.91
C ILE A 7 -4.47 13.48 -6.43
N GLU A 8 -4.36 12.42 -7.20
CA GLU A 8 -5.50 11.60 -7.61
C GLU A 8 -5.32 10.17 -7.08
N TYR A 9 -6.33 9.66 -6.38
CA TYR A 9 -6.29 8.33 -5.82
C TYR A 9 -6.54 7.28 -6.91
N THR A 10 -5.46 6.66 -7.36
CA THR A 10 -5.47 5.62 -8.40
C THR A 10 -5.20 4.23 -7.82
N LYS A 11 -5.59 3.19 -8.57
CA LYS A 11 -5.26 1.81 -8.20
C LYS A 11 -3.75 1.59 -8.14
N GLY A 12 -2.99 2.20 -9.08
CA GLY A 12 -1.53 2.12 -9.14
C GLY A 12 -0.88 2.61 -7.85
N MET A 13 -1.31 3.76 -7.35
CA MET A 13 -0.86 4.32 -6.07
C MET A 13 -1.04 3.32 -4.92
N PHE A 14 -2.22 2.73 -4.78
CA PHE A 14 -2.47 1.76 -3.70
C PHE A 14 -1.65 0.48 -3.87
N VAL A 15 -1.43 0.01 -5.09
CA VAL A 15 -0.56 -1.16 -5.35
C VAL A 15 0.88 -0.88 -4.92
N GLU A 16 1.41 0.30 -5.22
CA GLU A 16 2.76 0.71 -4.80
C GLU A 16 2.88 0.78 -3.27
N ILE A 17 1.95 1.47 -2.62
CA ILE A 17 1.94 1.64 -1.16
C ILE A 17 1.87 0.29 -0.46
N TYR A 18 0.88 -0.54 -0.80
CA TYR A 18 0.75 -1.87 -0.18
C TYR A 18 1.88 -2.81 -0.59
N GLY A 19 2.38 -2.69 -1.83
CA GLY A 19 3.54 -3.44 -2.27
C GLY A 19 4.77 -3.20 -1.41
N THR A 20 5.00 -1.94 -1.02
CA THR A 20 6.10 -1.54 -0.15
C THR A 20 5.85 -1.93 1.31
N GLU A 21 4.66 -1.64 1.84
CA GLU A 21 4.31 -1.95 3.24
C GLU A 21 4.39 -3.44 3.57
N ILE A 22 3.92 -4.30 2.67
CA ILE A 22 3.93 -5.74 2.89
C ILE A 22 5.12 -6.47 2.28
N LYS A 23 6.13 -5.73 1.77
CA LYS A 23 7.29 -6.32 1.08
C LYS A 23 7.99 -7.39 1.91
N LYS A 24 8.27 -7.11 3.20
CA LYS A 24 8.90 -8.07 4.11
C LYS A 24 8.00 -9.29 4.36
N VAL A 25 6.74 -9.06 4.69
CA VAL A 25 5.75 -10.13 4.94
C VAL A 25 5.58 -11.00 3.70
N ARG A 26 5.45 -10.38 2.53
CA ARG A 26 5.33 -11.08 1.25
C ARG A 26 6.56 -11.92 0.92
N LEU A 27 7.78 -11.42 1.24
CA LEU A 27 9.00 -12.18 1.06
C LEU A 27 9.00 -13.44 1.92
N VAL A 28 8.70 -13.30 3.22
CA VAL A 28 8.62 -14.43 4.15
C VAL A 28 7.56 -15.45 3.70
N LEU A 29 6.36 -14.98 3.32
CA LEU A 29 5.30 -15.86 2.82
C LEU A 29 5.72 -16.59 1.53
N ARG A 30 6.43 -15.92 0.61
CA ARG A 30 6.95 -16.56 -0.61
C ARG A 30 7.98 -17.65 -0.30
N ILE A 31 8.87 -17.43 0.67
CA ILE A 31 9.83 -18.44 1.11
C ILE A 31 9.10 -19.63 1.70
N ILE A 32 8.17 -19.42 2.63
CA ILE A 32 7.38 -20.47 3.27
C ILE A 32 6.60 -21.27 2.23
N THR A 33 5.89 -20.60 1.32
CA THR A 33 5.11 -21.31 0.29
C THR A 33 6.01 -22.02 -0.72
N GLY A 34 7.20 -21.46 -1.04
CA GLY A 34 8.20 -22.14 -1.86
C GLY A 34 8.68 -23.44 -1.22
N ILE A 35 9.03 -23.41 0.07
CA ILE A 35 9.41 -24.60 0.84
C ILE A 35 8.26 -25.62 0.86
N ALA A 36 7.02 -25.17 1.06
CA ALA A 36 5.85 -26.04 1.07
C ALA A 36 5.63 -26.75 -0.27
N VAL A 37 5.83 -26.04 -1.40
CA VAL A 37 5.74 -26.65 -2.74
C VAL A 37 6.82 -27.72 -2.92
N VAL A 38 8.08 -27.41 -2.57
CA VAL A 38 9.20 -28.36 -2.67
C VAL A 38 8.94 -29.60 -1.78
N ALA A 39 8.47 -29.39 -0.55
CA ALA A 39 8.12 -30.48 0.36
C ALA A 39 6.97 -31.34 -0.21
N ALA A 40 5.91 -30.72 -0.76
CA ALA A 40 4.80 -31.46 -1.36
C ALA A 40 5.27 -32.33 -2.55
N ILE A 41 6.16 -31.83 -3.40
CA ILE A 41 6.75 -32.60 -4.49
C ILE A 41 7.60 -33.78 -3.96
N ALA A 42 8.45 -33.52 -2.95
CA ALA A 42 9.28 -34.55 -2.34
C ALA A 42 8.43 -35.67 -1.71
N PHE A 43 7.36 -35.31 -0.97
CA PHE A 43 6.41 -36.28 -0.41
C PHE A 43 5.68 -37.07 -1.49
N MET A 44 5.30 -36.42 -2.60
CA MET A 44 4.66 -37.10 -3.71
C MET A 44 5.59 -38.15 -4.34
N ILE A 45 6.87 -37.77 -4.61
CA ILE A 45 7.87 -38.67 -5.18
C ILE A 45 8.17 -39.86 -4.23
N TYR A 46 8.44 -39.55 -2.94
CA TYR A 46 8.70 -40.57 -1.94
C TYR A 46 7.52 -41.51 -1.78
N GLY A 47 6.31 -40.95 -1.69
CA GLY A 47 5.08 -41.74 -1.56
C GLY A 47 4.84 -42.65 -2.78
N ALA A 48 5.09 -42.15 -3.99
CA ALA A 48 4.99 -42.92 -5.24
C ALA A 48 6.02 -44.04 -5.26
N ALA A 49 7.28 -43.80 -4.87
CA ALA A 49 8.33 -44.81 -4.79
C ALA A 49 8.03 -45.92 -3.77
N ALA A 50 7.47 -45.54 -2.61
CA ALA A 50 7.17 -46.48 -1.55
C ALA A 50 5.90 -47.32 -1.81
N ARG A 51 4.90 -46.77 -2.50
CA ARG A 51 3.58 -47.38 -2.73
C ARG A 51 3.42 -47.96 -4.15
N GLY A 52 4.26 -47.55 -5.08
CA GLY A 52 4.14 -47.89 -6.51
C GLY A 52 3.08 -47.06 -7.28
N PHE A 53 2.39 -46.12 -6.62
CA PHE A 53 1.38 -45.25 -7.25
C PHE A 53 1.24 -43.94 -6.51
N ILE A 54 0.73 -42.91 -7.21
CA ILE A 54 0.47 -41.57 -6.68
C ILE A 54 -0.99 -41.53 -6.19
N MET A 55 -1.20 -41.01 -4.96
CA MET A 55 -2.55 -40.86 -4.42
C MET A 55 -3.18 -39.53 -4.85
N PRO A 56 -4.52 -39.44 -5.00
CA PRO A 56 -5.21 -38.20 -5.25
C PRO A 56 -4.91 -37.08 -4.23
N GLY A 57 -4.67 -37.46 -2.96
CA GLY A 57 -4.30 -36.51 -1.89
C GLY A 57 -2.95 -35.81 -2.13
N ASP A 58 -2.02 -36.44 -2.83
CA ASP A 58 -0.71 -35.86 -3.15
C ASP A 58 -0.88 -34.67 -4.12
N PHE A 59 -1.77 -34.83 -5.12
CA PHE A 59 -2.12 -33.74 -6.04
C PHE A 59 -2.87 -32.62 -5.34
N PHE A 60 -3.74 -32.93 -4.38
CA PHE A 60 -4.49 -31.94 -3.62
C PHE A 60 -3.54 -31.06 -2.79
N ASN A 61 -2.57 -31.65 -2.08
CA ASN A 61 -1.57 -30.91 -1.30
C ASN A 61 -0.69 -30.00 -2.18
N LEU A 62 -0.26 -30.50 -3.34
CA LEU A 62 0.50 -29.71 -4.30
C LEU A 62 -0.35 -28.55 -4.85
N GLY A 63 -1.62 -28.81 -5.21
CA GLY A 63 -2.55 -27.79 -5.69
C GLY A 63 -2.78 -26.66 -4.68
N ILE A 64 -2.99 -26.99 -3.40
CA ILE A 64 -3.13 -25.99 -2.33
C ILE A 64 -1.84 -25.16 -2.20
N SER A 65 -0.67 -25.78 -2.21
CA SER A 65 0.61 -25.10 -2.07
C SER A 65 0.83 -24.09 -3.22
N ILE A 66 0.52 -24.49 -4.46
CA ILE A 66 0.59 -23.60 -5.63
C ILE A 66 -0.42 -22.45 -5.52
N LEU A 67 -1.66 -22.73 -5.11
CA LEU A 67 -2.70 -21.72 -4.93
C LEU A 67 -2.27 -20.66 -3.91
N MET A 68 -1.70 -21.09 -2.77
CA MET A 68 -1.20 -20.17 -1.76
C MET A 68 -0.05 -19.29 -2.28
N ALA A 69 0.87 -19.84 -3.07
CA ALA A 69 1.95 -19.09 -3.70
C ALA A 69 1.42 -18.02 -4.67
N LEU A 70 0.39 -18.37 -5.46
CA LEU A 70 -0.28 -17.41 -6.35
C LEU A 70 -0.98 -16.31 -5.55
N LEU A 71 -1.73 -16.64 -4.48
CA LEU A 71 -2.39 -15.65 -3.64
C LEU A 71 -1.40 -14.66 -3.03
N CYS A 72 -0.25 -15.13 -2.53
CA CYS A 72 0.81 -14.25 -2.01
C CYS A 72 1.34 -13.26 -3.06
N THR A 73 1.37 -13.68 -4.33
CA THR A 73 1.82 -12.82 -5.44
C THR A 73 0.81 -11.70 -5.73
N PHE A 74 -0.49 -12.02 -5.69
CA PHE A 74 -1.57 -11.08 -6.02
C PHE A 74 -2.06 -10.25 -4.83
N LEU A 75 -1.57 -10.52 -3.62
CA LEU A 75 -2.02 -9.86 -2.39
C LEU A 75 -2.04 -8.32 -2.46
N PRO A 76 -1.00 -7.59 -2.96
CA PRO A 76 -1.05 -6.14 -3.07
C PRO A 76 -2.18 -5.65 -3.97
N ASN A 77 -2.42 -6.35 -5.08
CA ASN A 77 -3.50 -6.01 -6.00
C ASN A 77 -4.89 -6.20 -5.38
N LEU A 78 -5.06 -7.24 -4.57
CA LEU A 78 -6.32 -7.50 -3.86
C LEU A 78 -6.56 -6.43 -2.80
N MET A 79 -5.54 -6.07 -2.02
CA MET A 79 -5.62 -5.00 -1.04
C MET A 79 -5.92 -3.65 -1.69
N ALA A 80 -5.24 -3.31 -2.78
CA ALA A 80 -5.48 -2.09 -3.55
C ALA A 80 -6.92 -2.01 -4.07
N ARG A 81 -7.45 -3.11 -4.63
CA ARG A 81 -8.85 -3.19 -5.09
C ARG A 81 -9.85 -2.97 -3.94
N SER A 82 -9.58 -3.58 -2.78
CA SER A 82 -10.43 -3.42 -1.60
C SER A 82 -10.46 -1.96 -1.13
N GLN A 83 -9.32 -1.29 -1.07
CA GLN A 83 -9.24 0.11 -0.66
C GLN A 83 -9.89 1.05 -1.71
N MET A 84 -9.69 0.80 -2.98
CA MET A 84 -10.39 1.56 -4.04
C MET A 84 -11.91 1.47 -3.89
N LYS A 85 -12.45 0.27 -3.60
CA LYS A 85 -13.89 0.12 -3.33
C LYS A 85 -14.34 0.93 -2.11
N LYS A 86 -13.55 0.95 -1.03
CA LYS A 86 -13.84 1.76 0.17
C LYS A 86 -13.79 3.25 -0.14
N CYS A 87 -12.79 3.71 -0.87
CA CYS A 87 -12.66 5.10 -1.31
C CYS A 87 -13.84 5.51 -2.19
N LYS A 88 -14.25 4.64 -3.13
CA LYS A 88 -15.42 4.89 -3.98
C LYS A 88 -16.71 5.05 -3.17
N LYS A 89 -16.96 4.14 -2.21
CA LYS A 89 -18.15 4.20 -1.34
C LYS A 89 -18.20 5.47 -0.48
N ARG A 90 -17.04 6.05 -0.15
CA ARG A 90 -16.92 7.27 0.67
C ARG A 90 -16.87 8.56 -0.15
N GLY A 91 -17.02 8.49 -1.47
CA GLY A 91 -16.88 9.67 -2.34
C GLY A 91 -15.44 10.22 -2.43
N LEU A 92 -14.45 9.46 -1.96
CA LEU A 92 -13.07 9.91 -1.84
C LEU A 92 -12.24 9.75 -3.13
N LEU A 93 -12.84 9.30 -4.23
CA LEU A 93 -12.17 9.20 -5.52
C LEU A 93 -12.26 10.54 -6.26
N GLY A 94 -11.14 10.98 -6.77
CA GLY A 94 -11.01 12.21 -7.54
C GLY A 94 -9.74 12.97 -7.21
N GLU A 95 -9.55 14.05 -7.92
CA GLU A 95 -8.43 14.95 -7.70
C GLU A 95 -8.66 15.77 -6.43
N ARG A 96 -7.59 15.91 -5.66
CA ARG A 96 -7.54 16.70 -4.44
C ARG A 96 -6.36 17.61 -4.48
N THR A 97 -6.57 18.81 -4.00
CA THR A 97 -5.51 19.79 -3.78
C THR A 97 -5.23 19.88 -2.28
N LEU A 98 -3.98 19.67 -1.91
CA LEU A 98 -3.48 19.84 -0.55
C LEU A 98 -2.64 21.11 -0.50
N ARG A 99 -3.00 22.02 0.41
CA ARG A 99 -2.29 23.30 0.63
C ARG A 99 -1.79 23.32 2.06
N PHE A 100 -0.49 23.54 2.22
CA PHE A 100 0.16 23.61 3.52
C PHE A 100 0.54 25.06 3.82
N THR A 101 0.13 25.54 4.98
CA THR A 101 0.61 26.75 5.62
C THR A 101 1.52 26.39 6.79
N GLU A 102 1.90 27.32 7.64
CA GLU A 102 2.68 27.03 8.85
C GLU A 102 1.90 26.28 9.92
N GLN A 103 0.58 26.40 9.93
CA GLN A 103 -0.27 25.88 11.01
C GLN A 103 -1.35 24.92 10.55
N VAL A 104 -1.75 24.95 9.26
CA VAL A 104 -2.93 24.26 8.77
C VAL A 104 -2.66 23.57 7.43
N LEU A 105 -3.16 22.34 7.30
CA LEU A 105 -3.36 21.63 6.04
C LEU A 105 -4.80 21.87 5.56
N THR A 106 -4.98 22.57 4.46
CA THR A 106 -6.27 22.68 3.76
C THR A 106 -6.33 21.62 2.67
N MET A 107 -7.32 20.74 2.76
CA MET A 107 -7.58 19.70 1.77
C MET A 107 -8.85 20.04 1.00
N THR A 108 -8.72 20.33 -0.30
CA THR A 108 -9.83 20.64 -1.21
C THR A 108 -10.16 19.43 -2.08
N TYR A 109 -11.42 19.05 -2.12
CA TYR A 109 -11.99 18.00 -2.98
C TYR A 109 -12.57 18.67 -4.22
N GLU A 110 -11.87 18.59 -5.34
CA GLU A 110 -12.20 19.32 -6.59
C GLU A 110 -13.63 19.01 -7.09
N LYS A 111 -14.07 17.74 -7.01
CA LYS A 111 -15.40 17.33 -7.47
C LYS A 111 -16.55 17.82 -6.60
N GLU A 112 -16.31 18.01 -5.31
CA GLU A 112 -17.35 18.33 -4.34
C GLU A 112 -17.35 19.82 -3.97
N GLY A 113 -16.31 20.56 -4.39
CA GLY A 113 -16.09 21.96 -3.99
C GLY A 113 -15.93 22.13 -2.48
N ARG A 114 -15.68 21.03 -1.76
CA ARG A 114 -15.58 21.00 -0.31
C ARG A 114 -14.13 21.10 0.11
N SER A 115 -13.85 21.93 1.10
CA SER A 115 -12.55 22.00 1.75
C SER A 115 -12.65 21.62 3.23
N THR A 116 -11.54 21.07 3.74
CA THR A 116 -11.40 20.70 5.15
C THR A 116 -10.04 21.19 5.62
N ASP A 117 -10.04 21.93 6.71
CA ASP A 117 -8.82 22.39 7.36
C ASP A 117 -8.48 21.46 8.52
N ILE A 118 -7.21 21.07 8.62
CA ILE A 118 -6.70 20.17 9.65
C ILE A 118 -5.47 20.83 10.26
N PRO A 119 -5.42 21.03 11.59
CA PRO A 119 -4.25 21.58 12.26
C PRO A 119 -3.01 20.70 12.05
N LEU A 120 -1.87 21.31 11.73
CA LEU A 120 -0.61 20.58 11.54
C LEU A 120 -0.02 20.05 12.83
N GLU A 121 -0.43 20.56 13.97
CA GLU A 121 -0.09 20.02 15.30
C GLU A 121 -0.52 18.55 15.46
N GLU A 122 -1.53 18.10 14.71
CA GLU A 122 -1.99 16.73 14.68
C GLU A 122 -1.17 15.81 13.76
N LEU A 123 -0.09 16.32 13.15
CA LEU A 123 0.81 15.53 12.29
C LEU A 123 1.61 14.55 13.16
N THR A 124 1.36 13.26 12.98
CA THR A 124 1.96 12.22 13.81
C THR A 124 2.97 11.36 13.06
N LYS A 125 2.90 11.33 11.73
CA LYS A 125 3.79 10.46 10.94
C LYS A 125 3.93 10.93 9.50
N VAL A 126 5.15 10.89 9.01
CA VAL A 126 5.49 11.03 7.58
C VAL A 126 6.15 9.72 7.12
N THR A 127 5.72 9.18 5.99
CA THR A 127 6.29 7.96 5.41
C THR A 127 6.49 8.18 3.91
N GLU A 128 7.72 8.01 3.47
CA GLU A 128 8.09 8.18 2.07
C GLU A 128 8.02 6.86 1.31
N PHE A 129 7.45 6.89 0.10
CA PHE A 129 7.43 5.82 -0.89
C PHE A 129 8.16 6.29 -2.16
N ASP A 130 8.30 5.44 -3.15
CA ASP A 130 9.03 5.79 -4.38
C ASP A 130 8.41 7.01 -5.08
N ASN A 131 7.09 7.01 -5.33
CA ASN A 131 6.39 8.09 -6.02
C ASN A 131 5.48 8.94 -5.11
N PHE A 132 5.25 8.51 -3.86
CA PHE A 132 4.28 9.14 -2.96
C PHE A 132 4.88 9.43 -1.59
N ILE A 133 4.27 10.37 -0.87
CA ILE A 133 4.52 10.62 0.55
C ILE A 133 3.19 10.42 1.27
N ARG A 134 3.17 9.60 2.31
CA ARG A 134 2.03 9.46 3.22
C ARG A 134 2.26 10.30 4.44
N ILE A 135 1.29 11.14 4.77
CA ILE A 135 1.22 11.84 6.03
C ILE A 135 0.03 11.31 6.84
N THR A 136 0.22 11.17 8.14
CA THR A 136 -0.85 10.83 9.08
C THR A 136 -1.09 12.03 9.98
N ILE A 137 -2.31 12.56 9.95
CA ILE A 137 -2.72 13.76 10.65
C ILE A 137 -4.12 13.53 11.21
N GLY A 138 -4.34 13.80 12.50
CA GLY A 138 -5.61 13.55 13.17
C GLY A 138 -6.10 12.10 13.06
N GLY A 139 -5.18 11.13 13.10
CA GLY A 139 -5.49 9.71 12.93
C GLY A 139 -5.91 9.30 11.50
N ARG A 140 -5.88 10.22 10.54
CA ARG A 140 -6.21 9.97 9.13
C ARG A 140 -4.96 10.01 8.28
N SER A 141 -4.86 9.10 7.31
CA SER A 141 -3.77 9.11 6.34
C SER A 141 -4.21 9.79 5.05
N THR A 142 -3.40 10.73 4.58
CA THR A 142 -3.49 11.29 3.24
C THR A 142 -2.16 11.14 2.51
N PHE A 143 -2.17 11.30 1.20
CA PHE A 143 -1.02 11.08 0.36
C PHE A 143 -0.71 12.32 -0.45
N LEU A 144 0.56 12.50 -0.82
CA LEU A 144 1.04 13.49 -1.77
C LEU A 144 1.75 12.77 -2.91
N ASP A 145 1.57 13.25 -4.11
CA ASP A 145 2.30 12.77 -5.29
C ASP A 145 3.58 13.60 -5.44
N LYS A 146 4.74 12.94 -5.38
CA LYS A 146 6.05 13.61 -5.48
C LYS A 146 6.24 14.40 -6.78
N LYS A 147 5.52 14.02 -7.86
CA LYS A 147 5.62 14.64 -9.18
C LYS A 147 4.63 15.79 -9.40
N ARG A 148 3.68 15.99 -8.47
CA ARG A 148 2.59 16.96 -8.61
C ARG A 148 2.63 18.07 -7.56
N PHE A 149 3.83 18.46 -7.12
CA PHE A 149 4.00 19.67 -6.35
C PHE A 149 3.90 20.89 -7.29
N GLU A 150 2.94 21.76 -7.00
CA GLU A 150 2.78 23.05 -7.71
C GLU A 150 3.55 24.17 -7.02
N ILE A 151 3.77 24.05 -5.70
CA ILE A 151 4.57 24.97 -4.89
C ILE A 151 5.42 24.14 -3.97
N GLY A 152 6.73 24.41 -3.91
CA GLY A 152 7.73 23.62 -3.25
C GLY A 152 8.08 22.34 -4.00
N ASP A 153 8.83 21.47 -3.36
CA ASP A 153 9.19 20.15 -3.89
C ASP A 153 9.06 19.06 -2.80
N ALA A 154 9.14 17.79 -3.21
CA ALA A 154 8.93 16.66 -2.34
C ALA A 154 10.01 16.54 -1.25
N ALA A 155 11.28 16.83 -1.56
CA ALA A 155 12.38 16.70 -0.61
C ALA A 155 12.32 17.80 0.46
N ALA A 156 12.09 19.04 0.05
CA ALA A 156 11.86 20.17 0.94
C ALA A 156 10.66 19.93 1.86
N PHE A 157 9.57 19.37 1.30
CA PHE A 157 8.39 19.01 2.08
C PHE A 157 8.69 17.97 3.16
N VAL A 158 9.40 16.89 2.82
CA VAL A 158 9.74 15.83 3.79
C VAL A 158 10.61 16.39 4.90
N THR A 159 11.63 17.19 4.57
CA THR A 159 12.51 17.82 5.56
C THR A 159 11.71 18.72 6.49
N TRP A 160 10.88 19.60 5.95
CA TRP A 160 10.02 20.48 6.73
C TRP A 160 9.03 19.73 7.63
N ALA A 161 8.35 18.72 7.09
CA ALA A 161 7.38 17.94 7.84
C ALA A 161 8.03 17.10 8.96
N CYS A 162 9.25 16.59 8.73
CA CYS A 162 10.00 15.90 9.77
C CYS A 162 10.40 16.83 10.93
N LEU A 163 10.74 18.08 10.66
CA LEU A 163 11.04 19.06 11.71
C LEU A 163 9.82 19.36 12.57
N LEU A 164 8.63 19.45 11.96
CA LEU A 164 7.40 19.72 12.70
C LEU A 164 7.02 18.60 13.67
N TYR A 165 7.32 17.36 13.33
CA TYR A 165 6.87 16.23 14.14
C TYR A 165 7.92 15.75 15.15
N THR A 166 9.15 16.29 15.10
CA THR A 166 10.23 16.04 16.07
C THR A 166 10.37 17.14 17.12
N SER A 167 9.64 18.23 16.98
CA SER A 167 9.55 19.33 17.95
C SER A 167 8.35 19.15 18.88
#